data_216014021064b92ab5df6226002d7cb3
#
_entry.id   216014021064b92ab5df6226002d7cb3
#
_cell.length_a   1.000
_cell.length_b   1.000
_cell.length_c   1.000
_cell.angle_alpha   90.00
_cell.angle_beta   90.00
_cell.angle_gamma   90.00
#
_symmetry.space_group_name_H-M   'P 1'
#
loop_
_entity.id
_entity.type
_entity.pdbx_description
1 polymer ?
#
loop_
_entity_poly.entity_id
_entity_poly.type
_entity_poly.pdbx_seq_one_letter_code
_entity_poly.pdbx_strand_id
1 'polypeptide(L)'
;MKKSILIFTTLFLLTSVLSCKPKTLPVKDIKIVRQDGSEFTVAAEIAEKPEDRNHGFMERKNIPDGTGMLFIFEKDQILSFWMKNTPHPLSIAYIDSKGKIRNIFDMTPYSTASIVSTVSVRYALEVPQGWYKKNGITEGDSILLP
;
A
#
# COMPACT_ATOMS: atom_id res chain seq x y z
N MET A 1 16.15 0.05 -74.98
CA MET A 1 15.35 -0.62 -73.91
C MET A 1 15.99 -0.26 -72.56
N LYS A 2 15.41 0.71 -71.84
CA LYS A 2 15.88 1.15 -70.50
C LYS A 2 15.05 0.43 -69.46
N LYS A 3 15.67 -0.44 -68.63
CA LYS A 3 15.03 -1.11 -67.51
C LYS A 3 15.12 -0.18 -66.27
N SER A 4 13.97 0.36 -65.86
CA SER A 4 13.84 1.10 -64.60
C SER A 4 13.77 0.10 -63.43
N ILE A 5 14.77 0.16 -62.54
CA ILE A 5 14.78 -0.60 -61.27
C ILE A 5 14.06 0.26 -60.22
N LEU A 6 12.90 -0.23 -59.77
CA LEU A 6 12.11 0.39 -58.67
C LEU A 6 12.68 -0.13 -57.36
N ILE A 7 13.36 0.74 -56.61
CA ILE A 7 13.89 0.39 -55.26
C ILE A 7 12.74 0.67 -54.25
N PHE A 8 12.16 -0.38 -53.71
CA PHE A 8 11.23 -0.34 -52.59
C PHE A 8 12.00 -0.20 -51.27
N THR A 9 12.09 1.03 -50.77
CA THR A 9 12.63 1.28 -49.43
C THR A 9 11.54 0.99 -48.38
N THR A 10 11.56 -0.18 -47.77
CA THR A 10 10.72 -0.51 -46.62
C THR A 10 11.23 0.23 -45.39
N LEU A 11 10.51 1.29 -44.99
CA LEU A 11 10.74 2.03 -43.76
C LEU A 11 10.25 1.16 -42.59
N PHE A 12 11.18 0.53 -41.85
CA PHE A 12 10.91 -0.25 -40.65
C PHE A 12 10.66 0.72 -39.49
N LEU A 13 9.38 0.97 -39.19
CA LEU A 13 8.97 1.79 -38.04
C LEU A 13 9.23 1.01 -36.75
N LEU A 14 10.36 1.32 -36.10
CA LEU A 14 10.72 0.75 -34.79
C LEU A 14 9.82 1.37 -33.71
N THR A 15 8.69 0.75 -33.41
CA THR A 15 7.83 1.16 -32.28
C THR A 15 8.51 0.76 -30.98
N SER A 16 9.15 1.72 -30.32
CA SER A 16 9.66 1.54 -28.97
C SER A 16 8.45 1.40 -28.00
N VAL A 17 8.13 0.17 -27.61
CA VAL A 17 7.22 -0.10 -26.49
C VAL A 17 7.92 0.38 -25.21
N LEU A 18 7.48 1.55 -24.72
CA LEU A 18 7.87 2.04 -23.41
C LEU A 18 7.30 1.06 -22.37
N SER A 19 8.10 0.10 -21.94
CA SER A 19 7.75 -0.79 -20.82
C SER A 19 7.71 0.05 -19.55
N CYS A 20 6.52 0.47 -19.14
CA CYS A 20 6.31 1.10 -17.84
C CYS A 20 6.52 0.03 -16.77
N LYS A 21 7.72 -0.02 -16.18
CA LYS A 21 7.96 -0.88 -15.03
C LYS A 21 7.07 -0.42 -13.87
N PRO A 22 6.36 -1.32 -13.19
CA PRO A 22 5.59 -0.93 -12.02
C PRO A 22 6.54 -0.28 -11.01
N LYS A 23 6.14 0.88 -10.49
CA LYS A 23 6.88 1.60 -9.45
C LYS A 23 6.94 0.74 -8.20
N THR A 24 8.14 0.37 -7.75
CA THR A 24 8.36 -0.34 -6.49
C THR A 24 8.61 0.68 -5.39
N LEU A 25 7.88 0.57 -4.27
CA LEU A 25 8.10 1.37 -3.08
C LEU A 25 9.24 0.78 -2.22
N PRO A 26 9.95 1.60 -1.44
CA PRO A 26 10.88 1.09 -0.43
C PRO A 26 10.15 0.18 0.55
N VAL A 27 10.76 -0.93 0.95
CA VAL A 27 10.22 -1.85 1.97
C VAL A 27 11.03 -1.70 3.25
N LYS A 28 10.35 -1.62 4.40
CA LYS A 28 10.95 -1.62 5.73
C LYS A 28 10.26 -2.62 6.64
N ASP A 29 11.01 -3.20 7.55
CA ASP A 29 10.49 -4.02 8.62
C ASP A 29 9.88 -3.13 9.71
N ILE A 30 8.57 -3.18 9.85
CA ILE A 30 7.82 -2.45 10.86
C ILE A 30 7.54 -3.40 12.03
N LYS A 31 8.12 -3.07 13.18
CA LYS A 31 7.85 -3.82 14.43
C LYS A 31 6.59 -3.32 15.11
N ILE A 32 5.76 -4.26 15.51
CA ILE A 32 4.56 -4.02 16.32
C ILE A 32 4.82 -4.64 17.68
N VAL A 33 4.65 -3.87 18.74
CA VAL A 33 4.85 -4.28 20.12
C VAL A 33 3.49 -4.31 20.83
N ARG A 34 3.08 -5.48 21.29
CA ARG A 34 1.85 -5.63 22.04
C ARG A 34 2.03 -5.16 23.49
N GLN A 35 0.91 -4.89 24.15
CA GLN A 35 0.91 -4.46 25.56
C GLN A 35 1.52 -5.51 26.52
N ASP A 36 1.56 -6.78 26.13
CA ASP A 36 2.23 -7.85 26.86
C ASP A 36 3.74 -7.97 26.56
N GLY A 37 4.28 -7.09 25.71
CA GLY A 37 5.69 -7.04 25.31
C GLY A 37 6.06 -7.98 24.17
N SER A 38 5.13 -8.76 23.62
CA SER A 38 5.42 -9.59 22.45
C SER A 38 5.57 -8.73 21.19
N GLU A 39 6.50 -9.13 20.30
CA GLU A 39 6.84 -8.39 19.08
C GLU A 39 6.44 -9.17 17.83
N PHE A 40 5.96 -8.44 16.84
CA PHE A 40 5.65 -8.93 15.50
C PHE A 40 6.27 -8.01 14.45
N THR A 41 6.59 -8.55 13.28
CA THR A 41 7.20 -7.78 12.19
C THR A 41 6.37 -7.89 10.93
N VAL A 42 6.16 -6.76 10.26
CA VAL A 42 5.54 -6.65 8.93
C VAL A 42 6.56 -6.05 7.98
N ALA A 43 6.83 -6.72 6.87
CA ALA A 43 7.60 -6.15 5.77
C ALA A 43 6.69 -5.18 5.00
N ALA A 44 6.73 -3.89 5.34
CA ALA A 44 5.82 -2.90 4.79
C ALA A 44 6.46 -2.04 3.70
N GLU A 45 5.76 -1.89 2.57
CA GLU A 45 6.04 -0.84 1.60
C GLU A 45 5.75 0.52 2.21
N ILE A 46 6.60 1.52 1.93
CA ILE A 46 6.47 2.87 2.50
C ILE A 46 5.82 3.81 1.49
N ALA A 47 4.59 4.21 1.76
CA ALA A 47 3.82 5.19 0.97
C ALA A 47 3.84 6.55 1.67
N GLU A 48 4.80 7.41 1.30
CA GLU A 48 4.99 8.74 1.90
C GLU A 48 4.54 9.85 0.94
N LYS A 49 4.75 9.67 -0.37
CA LYS A 49 4.35 10.67 -1.36
C LYS A 49 2.83 10.62 -1.60
N PRO A 50 2.18 11.76 -1.89
CA PRO A 50 0.73 11.79 -2.14
C PRO A 50 0.26 10.81 -3.21
N GLU A 51 1.01 10.68 -4.31
CA GLU A 51 0.67 9.75 -5.39
C GLU A 51 0.75 8.29 -4.94
N ASP A 52 1.71 7.92 -4.08
CA ASP A 52 1.87 6.56 -3.55
C ASP A 52 0.76 6.24 -2.56
N ARG A 53 0.42 7.19 -1.66
CA ARG A 53 -0.71 7.05 -0.74
C ARG A 53 -2.04 6.90 -1.47
N ASN A 54 -2.25 7.67 -2.53
CA ASN A 54 -3.48 7.62 -3.32
C ASN A 54 -3.63 6.31 -4.10
N HIS A 55 -2.52 5.71 -4.54
CA HIS A 55 -2.54 4.45 -5.26
C HIS A 55 -2.70 3.25 -4.31
N GLY A 56 -1.95 3.23 -3.20
CA GLY A 56 -2.01 2.14 -2.23
C GLY A 56 -1.85 0.76 -2.85
N PHE A 57 -2.72 -0.17 -2.47
CA PHE A 57 -2.76 -1.54 -3.00
C PHE A 57 -3.68 -1.72 -4.22
N MET A 58 -4.07 -0.64 -4.90
CA MET A 58 -4.87 -0.75 -6.11
C MET A 58 -4.19 -1.66 -7.15
N GLU A 59 -4.99 -2.51 -7.80
CA GLU A 59 -4.59 -3.40 -8.90
C GLU A 59 -3.49 -4.43 -8.54
N ARG A 60 -3.15 -4.59 -7.26
CA ARG A 60 -2.20 -5.60 -6.82
C ARG A 60 -2.76 -7.00 -7.07
N LYS A 61 -1.96 -7.85 -7.71
CA LYS A 61 -2.34 -9.24 -8.01
C LYS A 61 -2.18 -10.17 -6.81
N ASN A 62 -1.30 -9.82 -5.88
CA ASN A 62 -1.01 -10.60 -4.68
C ASN A 62 -0.47 -9.69 -3.57
N ILE A 63 -0.88 -9.99 -2.33
CA ILE A 63 -0.38 -9.34 -1.11
C ILE A 63 -0.09 -10.48 -0.13
N PRO A 64 1.19 -10.92 -0.01
CA PRO A 64 1.56 -12.05 0.84
C PRO A 64 1.29 -11.81 2.33
N ASP A 65 1.02 -12.88 3.08
CA ASP A 65 0.94 -12.83 4.55
C ASP A 65 2.26 -12.31 5.14
N GLY A 66 2.20 -11.48 6.17
CA GLY A 66 3.38 -10.83 6.78
C GLY A 66 3.92 -9.62 6.00
N THR A 67 3.26 -9.22 4.89
CA THR A 67 3.56 -7.98 4.18
C THR A 67 2.47 -6.94 4.42
N GLY A 68 2.77 -5.67 4.10
CA GLY A 68 1.83 -4.57 4.27
C GLY A 68 2.24 -3.31 3.55
N MET A 69 1.50 -2.22 3.80
CA MET A 69 1.87 -0.88 3.36
C MET A 69 1.66 0.11 4.49
N LEU A 70 2.72 0.84 4.83
CA LEU A 70 2.70 1.91 5.81
C LEU A 70 2.55 3.25 5.09
N PHE A 71 1.43 3.91 5.34
CA PHE A 71 1.13 5.26 4.85
C PHE A 71 1.61 6.27 5.89
N ILE A 72 2.43 7.22 5.46
CA ILE A 72 3.00 8.26 6.31
C ILE A 72 2.46 9.61 5.88
N PHE A 73 1.91 10.37 6.83
CA PHE A 73 1.37 11.71 6.59
C PHE A 73 2.21 12.77 7.33
N GLU A 74 2.22 13.98 6.80
CA GLU A 74 3.07 15.09 7.28
C GLU A 74 2.62 15.60 8.66
N LYS A 75 1.34 15.43 9.00
CA LYS A 75 0.74 15.92 10.26
C LYS A 75 -0.38 14.99 10.74
N ASP A 76 -0.74 15.11 11.99
CA ASP A 76 -1.89 14.44 12.57
C ASP A 76 -3.19 15.01 11.99
N GLN A 77 -4.05 14.12 11.50
CA GLN A 77 -5.34 14.48 10.90
C GLN A 77 -6.29 13.28 10.95
N ILE A 78 -7.57 13.52 10.72
CA ILE A 78 -8.52 12.44 10.47
C ILE A 78 -8.20 11.85 9.10
N LEU A 79 -7.88 10.56 9.06
CA LEU A 79 -7.59 9.83 7.84
C LEU A 79 -8.83 9.09 7.35
N SER A 80 -8.97 9.01 6.04
CA SER A 80 -10.06 8.30 5.36
C SER A 80 -9.49 7.46 4.23
N PHE A 81 -9.80 6.17 4.22
CA PHE A 81 -9.36 5.20 3.23
C PHE A 81 -10.57 4.53 2.56
N TRP A 82 -10.35 3.93 1.42
CA TRP A 82 -11.32 3.16 0.65
C TRP A 82 -10.64 1.98 -0.04
N MET A 83 -11.44 1.07 -0.62
CA MET A 83 -10.95 -0.10 -1.34
C MET A 83 -11.16 -0.02 -2.85
N LYS A 84 -11.24 1.22 -3.41
CA LYS A 84 -11.38 1.40 -4.86
C LYS A 84 -10.27 0.65 -5.59
N ASN A 85 -10.62 -0.13 -6.62
CA ASN A 85 -9.70 -0.92 -7.44
C ASN A 85 -8.77 -1.87 -6.64
N THR A 86 -9.14 -2.22 -5.40
CA THR A 86 -8.35 -3.10 -4.54
C THR A 86 -9.06 -4.45 -4.41
N PRO A 87 -8.56 -5.52 -5.09
CA PRO A 87 -9.27 -6.80 -5.18
C PRO A 87 -9.08 -7.70 -3.96
N HIS A 88 -8.09 -7.42 -3.11
CA HIS A 88 -7.78 -8.25 -1.94
C HIS A 88 -8.40 -7.67 -0.68
N PRO A 89 -9.00 -8.51 0.21
CA PRO A 89 -9.46 -8.05 1.51
C PRO A 89 -8.27 -7.64 2.38
N LEU A 90 -8.38 -6.48 3.03
CA LEU A 90 -7.35 -5.90 3.89
C LEU A 90 -7.89 -5.62 5.29
N SER A 91 -7.00 -5.46 6.26
CA SER A 91 -7.25 -4.79 7.53
C SER A 91 -6.36 -3.56 7.63
N ILE A 92 -6.89 -2.45 8.14
CA ILE A 92 -6.16 -1.20 8.34
C ILE A 92 -6.06 -0.88 9.84
N ALA A 93 -4.87 -0.51 10.30
CA ALA A 93 -4.66 0.09 11.61
C ALA A 93 -4.35 1.59 11.45
N TYR A 94 -5.07 2.44 12.17
CA TYR A 94 -4.78 3.86 12.29
C TYR A 94 -3.90 4.12 13.51
N ILE A 95 -2.81 4.87 13.33
CA ILE A 95 -1.74 4.97 14.30
C ILE A 95 -1.41 6.44 14.53
N ASP A 96 -1.36 6.86 15.79
CA ASP A 96 -1.04 8.23 16.16
C ASP A 96 0.47 8.56 16.01
N SER A 97 0.83 9.83 16.21
CA SER A 97 2.22 10.30 16.09
C SER A 97 3.19 9.70 17.11
N LYS A 98 2.69 9.03 18.15
CA LYS A 98 3.47 8.31 19.14
C LYS A 98 3.63 6.82 18.82
N GLY A 99 3.09 6.37 17.68
CA GLY A 99 3.13 4.98 17.26
C GLY A 99 2.03 4.10 17.85
N LYS A 100 1.06 4.66 18.61
CA LYS A 100 -0.01 3.88 19.23
C LYS A 100 -1.14 3.59 18.24
N ILE A 101 -1.57 2.32 18.17
CA ILE A 101 -2.72 1.88 17.38
C ILE A 101 -4.00 2.40 18.04
N ARG A 102 -4.77 3.19 17.29
CA ARG A 102 -5.99 3.86 17.77
C ARG A 102 -7.26 3.19 17.26
N ASN A 103 -7.23 2.64 16.06
CA ASN A 103 -8.33 1.86 15.48
C ASN A 103 -7.77 0.73 14.62
N ILE A 104 -8.52 -0.37 14.50
CA ILE A 104 -8.31 -1.43 13.53
C ILE A 104 -9.66 -1.74 12.87
N PHE A 105 -9.69 -1.74 11.53
CA PHE A 105 -10.88 -2.06 10.74
C PHE A 105 -10.58 -3.07 9.66
N ASP A 106 -11.54 -3.94 9.36
CA ASP A 106 -11.51 -4.77 8.17
C ASP A 106 -12.10 -4.01 6.98
N MET A 107 -11.54 -4.25 5.80
CA MET A 107 -11.83 -3.51 4.57
C MET A 107 -12.33 -4.45 3.50
N THR A 108 -13.53 -4.19 2.95
CA THR A 108 -14.15 -5.00 1.92
C THR A 108 -13.60 -4.66 0.54
N PRO A 109 -13.15 -5.66 -0.26
CA PRO A 109 -12.67 -5.44 -1.62
C PRO A 109 -13.64 -4.61 -2.46
N TYR A 110 -13.08 -3.71 -3.30
CA TYR A 110 -13.79 -2.82 -4.22
C TYR A 110 -14.77 -1.82 -3.57
N SER A 111 -14.93 -1.82 -2.24
CA SER A 111 -15.79 -0.85 -1.58
C SER A 111 -15.25 0.57 -1.73
N THR A 112 -16.14 1.51 -2.08
CA THR A 112 -15.83 2.94 -2.12
C THR A 112 -16.34 3.68 -0.87
N ALA A 113 -16.91 2.95 0.09
CA ALA A 113 -17.27 3.50 1.38
C ALA A 113 -16.02 3.93 2.14
N SER A 114 -16.09 5.11 2.74
CA SER A 114 -14.98 5.64 3.54
C SER A 114 -14.84 4.90 4.86
N ILE A 115 -13.61 4.48 5.17
CA ILE A 115 -13.20 3.96 6.47
C ILE A 115 -12.37 5.05 7.12
N VAL A 116 -12.92 5.63 8.19
CA VAL A 116 -12.41 6.88 8.77
C VAL A 116 -11.84 6.62 10.15
N SER A 117 -10.68 7.22 10.47
CA SER A 117 -10.11 7.15 11.81
C SER A 117 -10.99 7.92 12.80
N THR A 118 -11.15 7.40 14.03
CA THR A 118 -11.99 8.04 15.07
C THR A 118 -11.29 9.20 15.77
N VAL A 119 -9.98 9.31 15.61
CA VAL A 119 -9.15 10.39 16.17
C VAL A 119 -8.11 10.83 15.12
N SER A 120 -7.49 11.98 15.35
CA SER A 120 -6.36 12.43 14.51
C SER A 120 -5.18 11.46 14.65
N VAL A 121 -4.64 11.04 13.52
CA VAL A 121 -3.54 10.07 13.42
C VAL A 121 -2.56 10.53 12.34
N ARG A 122 -1.34 9.97 12.36
CA ARG A 122 -0.29 10.32 11.40
C ARG A 122 0.03 9.18 10.45
N TYR A 123 -0.28 7.95 10.83
CA TYR A 123 0.06 6.75 10.06
C TYR A 123 -1.15 5.86 9.89
N ALA A 124 -1.12 5.07 8.81
CA ALA A 124 -2.00 3.94 8.63
C ALA A 124 -1.17 2.74 8.15
N LEU A 125 -1.45 1.55 8.66
CA LEU A 125 -0.80 0.32 8.21
C LEU A 125 -1.85 -0.64 7.69
N GLU A 126 -1.80 -0.93 6.39
CA GLU A 126 -2.63 -1.94 5.74
C GLU A 126 -1.89 -3.27 5.66
N VAL A 127 -2.59 -4.36 5.95
CA VAL A 127 -2.10 -5.75 5.89
C VAL A 127 -3.20 -6.65 5.33
N PRO A 128 -2.92 -7.88 4.88
CA PRO A 128 -3.95 -8.86 4.53
C PRO A 128 -4.97 -9.02 5.65
N GLN A 129 -6.26 -9.10 5.29
CA GLN A 129 -7.35 -9.15 6.25
C GLN A 129 -7.18 -10.29 7.28
N GLY A 130 -7.43 -9.96 8.54
CA GLY A 130 -7.33 -10.89 9.65
C GLY A 130 -5.91 -11.05 10.23
N TRP A 131 -4.87 -10.45 9.63
CA TRP A 131 -3.50 -10.55 10.11
C TRP A 131 -3.35 -10.02 11.54
N TYR A 132 -3.96 -8.89 11.88
CA TYR A 132 -3.96 -8.35 13.25
C TYR A 132 -4.59 -9.32 14.24
N LYS A 133 -5.78 -9.85 13.92
CA LYS A 133 -6.49 -10.82 14.77
C LYS A 133 -5.70 -12.10 14.98
N LYS A 134 -5.10 -12.65 13.91
CA LYS A 134 -4.27 -13.87 13.95
C LYS A 134 -3.09 -13.71 14.91
N ASN A 135 -2.50 -12.52 14.98
CA ASN A 135 -1.34 -12.22 15.82
C ASN A 135 -1.73 -11.59 17.17
N GLY A 136 -3.02 -11.49 17.48
CA GLY A 136 -3.52 -10.93 18.75
C GLY A 136 -3.21 -9.44 18.91
N ILE A 137 -3.00 -8.71 17.81
CA ILE A 137 -2.74 -7.28 17.81
C ILE A 137 -4.05 -6.53 17.90
N THR A 138 -4.10 -5.55 18.81
CA THR A 138 -5.31 -4.80 19.17
C THR A 138 -5.05 -3.30 19.29
N GLU A 139 -6.12 -2.53 19.42
CA GLU A 139 -6.01 -1.12 19.78
C GLU A 139 -5.29 -0.96 21.12
N GLY A 140 -4.40 0.02 21.21
CA GLY A 140 -3.52 0.22 22.36
C GLY A 140 -2.14 -0.42 22.24
N ASP A 141 -1.92 -1.35 21.31
CA ASP A 141 -0.58 -1.81 20.93
C ASP A 141 0.17 -0.69 20.17
N SER A 142 1.46 -0.84 19.96
CA SER A 142 2.28 0.21 19.38
C SER A 142 3.12 -0.31 18.23
N ILE A 143 3.38 0.56 17.24
CA ILE A 143 4.41 0.32 16.22
C ILE A 143 5.67 1.09 16.58
N LEU A 144 6.84 0.51 16.30
CA LEU A 144 8.09 1.27 16.27
C LEU A 144 8.18 1.97 14.92
N LEU A 145 8.10 3.29 14.97
CA LEU A 145 8.14 4.15 13.79
C LEU A 145 9.51 4.06 13.11
N PRO A 146 9.57 4.05 11.75
CA PRO A 146 10.80 3.95 11.00
C PRO A 146 11.67 5.21 11.04
#